data_477ccf67510c05de67729fbaccb6521a
#
_entry.id   477ccf67510c05de67729fbaccb6521a
#
_cell.length_a   1.000
_cell.length_b   1.000
_cell.length_c   1.000
_cell.angle_alpha   90.00
_cell.angle_beta   90.00
_cell.angle_gamma   90.00
#
_symmetry.space_group_name_H-M   'P 1'
#
loop_
_entity.id
_entity.type
_entity.pdbx_description
1 polymer ?
#
loop_
_entity_poly.entity_id
_entity_poly.type
_entity_poly.pdbx_seq_one_letter_code
_entity_poly.pdbx_strand_id
1 'polypeptide(L)'
;EKDLKCTLILSDILQSGTLPKSLYKKVADLVRRKKIDRIIGIGRDLKEYGGAFDIEKEFYLTTDEFIQSPSFKKFKNELILIKGSRQFHFERISELLEKKVHETILEVNLDAVVHNFNYYRSKLKPETKMVCMVKAFGYGAGSYELAKTLQEHRCDYLAVAVADEGEE
;
A
#
# COMPACT_ATOMS: atom_id res chain seq x y z
N GLU A 1 -5.08 27.09 11.66
CA GLU A 1 -5.05 25.93 10.76
C GLU A 1 -5.76 26.33 9.48
N LYS A 2 -5.08 26.21 8.32
CA LYS A 2 -5.75 26.43 7.05
C LYS A 2 -6.76 25.29 6.87
N ASP A 3 -8.04 25.63 6.68
CA ASP A 3 -9.05 24.65 6.26
C ASP A 3 -8.62 24.09 4.90
N LEU A 4 -8.14 22.84 4.91
CA LEU A 4 -7.78 22.14 3.69
C LEU A 4 -9.05 21.73 2.95
N LYS A 5 -9.06 21.86 1.63
CA LYS A 5 -10.12 21.33 0.79
C LYS A 5 -10.22 19.81 1.00
N CYS A 6 -11.42 19.31 1.26
CA CYS A 6 -11.69 17.89 1.49
C CYS A 6 -12.25 17.24 0.22
N THR A 7 -11.51 16.32 -0.37
CA THR A 7 -11.92 15.58 -1.56
C THR A 7 -12.19 14.11 -1.22
N LEU A 8 -13.35 13.60 -1.64
CA LEU A 8 -13.69 12.18 -1.56
C LEU A 8 -13.52 11.53 -2.94
N ILE A 9 -12.71 10.48 -3.01
CA ILE A 9 -12.64 9.58 -4.18
C ILE A 9 -13.40 8.32 -3.80
N LEU A 10 -14.51 8.05 -4.49
CA LEU A 10 -15.44 6.98 -4.16
C LEU A 10 -15.68 6.07 -5.38
N SER A 11 -15.64 4.75 -5.19
CA SER A 11 -16.12 3.80 -6.20
C SER A 11 -17.61 3.48 -6.03
N ASP A 12 -18.20 2.82 -7.02
CA ASP A 12 -19.52 2.22 -6.85
C ASP A 12 -19.56 1.35 -5.59
N ILE A 13 -20.66 1.47 -4.85
CA ILE A 13 -20.92 0.71 -3.63
C ILE A 13 -21.67 -0.56 -4.01
N LEU A 14 -20.95 -1.66 -3.98
CA LEU A 14 -21.47 -2.96 -4.37
C LEU A 14 -22.19 -3.67 -3.21
N GLN A 15 -23.11 -4.55 -3.58
CA GLN A 15 -23.80 -5.43 -2.62
C GLN A 15 -24.44 -4.71 -1.43
N SER A 16 -24.92 -3.49 -1.62
CA SER A 16 -25.53 -2.69 -0.55
C SER A 16 -26.92 -3.18 -0.13
N GLY A 17 -27.56 -4.05 -0.90
CA GLY A 17 -28.96 -4.45 -0.69
C GLY A 17 -29.97 -3.31 -0.87
N THR A 18 -29.54 -2.15 -1.33
CA THR A 18 -30.37 -0.94 -1.49
C THR A 18 -30.39 -0.52 -2.95
N LEU A 19 -31.53 -0.02 -3.44
CA LEU A 19 -31.63 0.52 -4.79
C LEU A 19 -30.61 1.67 -4.98
N PRO A 20 -29.83 1.70 -6.08
CA PRO A 20 -28.77 2.70 -6.29
C PRO A 20 -29.22 4.13 -6.08
N LYS A 21 -30.37 4.54 -6.63
CA LYS A 21 -30.91 5.89 -6.46
C LYS A 21 -31.08 6.28 -4.97
N SER A 22 -31.61 5.38 -4.14
CA SER A 22 -31.83 5.62 -2.71
C SER A 22 -30.49 5.62 -1.95
N LEU A 23 -29.58 4.72 -2.34
CA LEU A 23 -28.26 4.60 -1.77
C LEU A 23 -27.47 5.90 -1.96
N TYR A 24 -27.34 6.39 -3.20
CA TYR A 24 -26.54 7.58 -3.50
C TYR A 24 -27.15 8.87 -2.98
N LYS A 25 -28.47 8.92 -2.78
CA LYS A 25 -29.10 10.01 -2.02
C LYS A 25 -28.62 10.03 -0.57
N LYS A 26 -28.60 8.88 0.12
CA LYS A 26 -28.07 8.76 1.49
C LYS A 26 -26.59 9.11 1.58
N VAL A 27 -25.81 8.69 0.59
CA VAL A 27 -24.36 9.01 0.50
C VAL A 27 -24.17 10.51 0.30
N ALA A 28 -24.95 11.16 -0.55
CA ALA A 28 -24.90 12.60 -0.76
C ALA A 28 -25.26 13.39 0.52
N ASP A 29 -26.25 12.94 1.29
CA ASP A 29 -26.58 13.53 2.59
C ASP A 29 -25.45 13.35 3.61
N LEU A 30 -24.75 12.22 3.59
CA LEU A 30 -23.58 11.99 4.43
C LEU A 30 -22.42 12.91 4.04
N VAL A 31 -22.11 13.00 2.75
CA VAL A 31 -21.08 13.87 2.18
C VAL A 31 -21.29 15.33 2.60
N ARG A 32 -22.52 15.81 2.50
CA ARG A 32 -22.91 17.16 2.97
C ARG A 32 -22.66 17.35 4.47
N ARG A 33 -23.14 16.40 5.30
CA ARG A 33 -22.96 16.45 6.75
C ARG A 33 -21.49 16.43 7.17
N LYS A 34 -20.64 15.75 6.39
CA LYS A 34 -19.19 15.64 6.65
C LYS A 34 -18.40 16.80 6.06
N LYS A 35 -19.05 17.79 5.43
CA LYS A 35 -18.44 18.97 4.84
C LYS A 35 -17.35 18.61 3.82
N ILE A 36 -17.62 17.65 2.95
CA ILE A 36 -16.77 17.30 1.82
C ILE A 36 -16.99 18.37 0.75
N ASP A 37 -15.90 18.93 0.22
CA ASP A 37 -15.97 20.01 -0.77
C ASP A 37 -16.06 19.48 -2.21
N ARG A 38 -15.45 18.31 -2.48
CA ARG A 38 -15.42 17.71 -3.81
C ARG A 38 -15.58 16.20 -3.75
N ILE A 39 -16.32 15.63 -4.71
CA ILE A 39 -16.40 14.19 -4.93
C ILE A 39 -15.90 13.82 -6.33
N ILE A 40 -15.08 12.76 -6.38
CA ILE A 40 -14.68 12.08 -7.61
C ILE A 40 -15.26 10.68 -7.52
N GLY A 41 -16.24 10.40 -8.36
CA GLY A 41 -16.93 9.11 -8.40
C GLY A 41 -16.42 8.24 -9.54
N ILE A 42 -16.14 6.96 -9.25
CA ILE A 42 -15.65 6.00 -10.24
C ILE A 42 -16.59 4.80 -10.27
N GLY A 43 -17.24 4.63 -11.43
CA GLY A 43 -18.17 3.55 -11.68
C GLY A 43 -19.44 4.02 -12.41
N ARG A 44 -20.22 3.05 -12.84
CA ARG A 44 -21.45 3.32 -13.62
C ARG A 44 -22.55 3.95 -12.78
N ASP A 45 -22.76 3.40 -11.59
CA ASP A 45 -23.83 3.86 -10.69
C ASP A 45 -23.56 5.29 -10.22
N LEU A 46 -22.32 5.60 -9.83
CA LEU A 46 -21.93 6.97 -9.45
C LEU A 46 -22.08 7.95 -10.62
N LYS A 47 -21.75 7.53 -11.83
CA LYS A 47 -21.93 8.37 -13.02
C LYS A 47 -23.42 8.61 -13.31
N GLU A 48 -24.28 7.60 -13.15
CA GLU A 48 -25.72 7.69 -13.39
C GLU A 48 -26.44 8.50 -12.29
N TYR A 49 -26.14 8.22 -11.03
CA TYR A 49 -26.82 8.83 -9.89
C TYR A 49 -26.05 10.00 -9.26
N GLY A 50 -24.96 10.41 -9.86
CA GLY A 50 -24.09 11.50 -9.38
C GLY A 50 -24.78 12.87 -9.29
N GLY A 51 -25.93 13.04 -9.94
CA GLY A 51 -26.79 14.23 -9.80
C GLY A 51 -27.26 14.49 -8.36
N ALA A 52 -27.25 13.47 -7.50
CA ALA A 52 -27.63 13.62 -6.10
C ALA A 52 -26.64 14.44 -5.27
N PHE A 53 -25.38 14.57 -5.69
CA PHE A 53 -24.36 15.34 -4.98
C PHE A 53 -24.41 16.82 -5.40
N ASP A 54 -24.59 17.69 -4.41
CA ASP A 54 -24.68 19.15 -4.60
C ASP A 54 -23.39 19.85 -4.16
N ILE A 55 -22.26 19.33 -4.65
CA ILE A 55 -20.90 19.83 -4.44
C ILE A 55 -20.10 19.73 -5.73
N GLU A 56 -18.85 20.23 -5.75
CA GLU A 56 -17.94 20.01 -6.87
C GLU A 56 -17.81 18.51 -7.12
N LYS A 57 -18.03 18.07 -8.37
CA LYS A 57 -18.10 16.64 -8.69
C LYS A 57 -17.58 16.32 -10.08
N GLU A 58 -16.93 15.18 -10.18
CA GLU A 58 -16.47 14.58 -11.42
C GLU A 58 -16.72 13.06 -11.38
N PHE A 59 -17.08 12.48 -12.52
CA PHE A 59 -17.40 11.06 -12.60
C PHE A 59 -16.69 10.38 -13.78
N TYR A 60 -16.08 9.25 -13.49
CA TYR A 60 -15.34 8.41 -14.44
C TYR A 60 -15.89 6.99 -14.42
N LEU A 61 -15.74 6.25 -15.50
CA LEU A 61 -16.20 4.86 -15.56
C LEU A 61 -15.19 3.91 -14.92
N THR A 62 -13.90 4.22 -15.06
CA THR A 62 -12.81 3.36 -14.57
C THR A 62 -11.74 4.17 -13.84
N THR A 63 -10.96 3.49 -13.02
CA THR A 63 -9.80 4.06 -12.34
C THR A 63 -8.75 4.57 -13.34
N ASP A 64 -8.56 3.86 -14.45
CA ASP A 64 -7.62 4.29 -15.50
C ASP A 64 -8.05 5.60 -16.16
N GLU A 65 -9.35 5.74 -16.48
CA GLU A 65 -9.90 6.99 -17.01
C GLU A 65 -9.62 8.17 -16.06
N PHE A 66 -9.80 7.98 -14.77
CA PHE A 66 -9.50 9.01 -13.78
C PHE A 66 -8.00 9.33 -13.68
N ILE A 67 -7.14 8.33 -13.59
CA ILE A 67 -5.68 8.53 -13.48
C ILE A 67 -5.12 9.27 -14.70
N GLN A 68 -5.68 9.04 -15.89
CA GLN A 68 -5.28 9.72 -17.13
C GLN A 68 -5.90 11.12 -17.28
N SER A 69 -6.88 11.47 -16.46
CA SER A 69 -7.58 12.74 -16.55
C SER A 69 -6.71 13.94 -16.15
N PRO A 70 -6.99 15.14 -16.68
CA PRO A 70 -6.35 16.36 -16.21
C PRO A 70 -6.60 16.66 -14.73
N SER A 71 -7.72 16.22 -14.19
CA SER A 71 -8.09 16.42 -12.79
C SER A 71 -7.17 15.68 -11.82
N PHE A 72 -6.65 14.51 -12.22
CA PHE A 72 -5.70 13.76 -11.41
C PHE A 72 -4.40 14.55 -11.14
N LYS A 73 -3.98 15.38 -12.08
CA LYS A 73 -2.74 16.19 -11.97
C LYS A 73 -2.92 17.48 -11.16
N LYS A 74 -4.16 17.81 -10.77
CA LYS A 74 -4.48 19.10 -10.12
C LYS A 74 -4.51 19.04 -8.59
N PHE A 75 -4.32 17.88 -7.99
CA PHE A 75 -4.31 17.77 -6.52
C PHE A 75 -3.16 18.59 -5.91
N LYS A 76 -3.51 19.53 -5.03
CA LYS A 76 -2.55 20.33 -4.26
C LYS A 76 -3.16 20.74 -2.92
N ASN A 77 -2.45 20.47 -1.83
CA ASN A 77 -2.84 20.91 -0.49
C ASN A 77 -4.31 20.60 -0.13
N GLU A 78 -4.74 19.39 -0.41
CA GLU A 78 -6.09 18.90 -0.07
C GLU A 78 -5.98 17.66 0.81
N LEU A 79 -7.02 17.45 1.61
CA LEU A 79 -7.24 16.21 2.33
C LEU A 79 -8.06 15.27 1.43
N ILE A 80 -7.49 14.11 1.09
CA ILE A 80 -8.10 13.17 0.17
C ILE A 80 -8.51 11.91 0.93
N LEU A 81 -9.80 11.60 0.93
CA LEU A 81 -10.33 10.32 1.41
C LEU A 81 -10.58 9.41 0.21
N ILE A 82 -9.88 8.28 0.16
CA ILE A 82 -10.03 7.27 -0.89
C ILE A 82 -10.83 6.10 -0.33
N LYS A 83 -11.98 5.79 -0.95
CA LYS A 83 -12.88 4.70 -0.53
C LYS A 83 -13.41 3.97 -1.76
N GLY A 84 -12.97 2.73 -1.96
CA GLY A 84 -13.40 1.93 -3.10
C GLY A 84 -13.52 0.44 -2.79
N SER A 85 -14.31 -0.29 -3.58
CA SER A 85 -14.29 -1.73 -3.56
C SER A 85 -13.06 -2.27 -4.30
N ARG A 86 -12.58 -3.45 -3.92
CA ARG A 86 -11.33 -4.04 -4.43
C ARG A 86 -11.26 -4.12 -5.97
N GLN A 87 -12.39 -4.36 -6.63
CA GLN A 87 -12.43 -4.45 -8.09
C GLN A 87 -12.07 -3.16 -8.84
N PHE A 88 -12.07 -2.00 -8.15
CA PHE A 88 -11.68 -0.71 -8.74
C PHE A 88 -10.20 -0.40 -8.58
N HIS A 89 -9.43 -1.25 -7.88
CA HIS A 89 -7.98 -1.12 -7.73
C HIS A 89 -7.51 0.28 -7.29
N PHE A 90 -8.15 0.81 -6.23
CA PHE A 90 -7.87 2.15 -5.72
C PHE A 90 -6.50 2.29 -5.05
N GLU A 91 -5.82 1.19 -4.74
CA GLU A 91 -4.41 1.16 -4.34
C GLU A 91 -3.52 1.90 -5.34
N ARG A 92 -3.81 1.79 -6.65
CA ARG A 92 -3.09 2.51 -7.72
C ARG A 92 -3.23 4.04 -7.61
N ILE A 93 -4.40 4.52 -7.16
CA ILE A 93 -4.63 5.95 -6.90
C ILE A 93 -3.78 6.40 -5.72
N SER A 94 -3.78 5.62 -4.62
CA SER A 94 -3.01 5.92 -3.41
C SER A 94 -1.52 6.00 -3.72
N GLU A 95 -0.97 5.01 -4.39
CA GLU A 95 0.45 4.94 -4.79
C GLU A 95 0.90 6.14 -5.62
N LEU A 96 0.04 6.59 -6.56
CA LEU A 96 0.35 7.74 -7.43
C LEU A 96 0.18 9.10 -6.74
N LEU A 97 -0.73 9.21 -5.75
CA LEU A 97 -0.95 10.44 -4.98
C LEU A 97 -0.06 10.54 -3.75
N GLU A 98 0.47 9.43 -3.30
CA GLU A 98 1.34 9.39 -2.13
C GLU A 98 2.59 10.23 -2.41
N LYS A 99 2.70 11.34 -1.68
CA LYS A 99 3.92 12.14 -1.72
C LYS A 99 4.99 11.33 -0.99
N LYS A 100 5.93 10.78 -1.71
CA LYS A 100 7.16 10.18 -1.14
C LYS A 100 7.95 11.27 -0.41
N VAL A 101 7.57 11.56 0.82
CA VAL A 101 8.21 12.63 1.61
C VAL A 101 9.53 12.12 2.20
N HIS A 102 9.60 10.84 2.55
CA HIS A 102 10.81 10.14 2.94
C HIS A 102 10.64 8.67 2.56
N GLU A 103 11.51 8.18 1.70
CA GLU A 103 11.69 6.76 1.51
C GLU A 103 12.78 6.33 2.50
N THR A 104 12.36 5.67 3.59
CA THR A 104 13.34 5.01 4.46
C THR A 104 13.74 3.72 3.76
N ILE A 105 14.94 3.71 3.18
CA ILE A 105 15.50 2.55 2.51
C ILE A 105 16.43 1.85 3.49
N LEU A 106 16.18 0.56 3.72
CA LEU A 106 17.15 -0.31 4.39
C LEU A 106 18.01 -0.96 3.30
N GLU A 107 19.24 -0.49 3.16
CA GLU A 107 20.22 -1.12 2.28
C GLU A 107 21.01 -2.19 3.06
N VAL A 108 20.99 -3.42 2.56
CA VAL A 108 21.75 -4.54 3.12
C VAL A 108 22.88 -4.90 2.16
N ASN A 109 24.10 -4.71 2.59
CA ASN A 109 25.28 -5.12 1.84
C ASN A 109 25.63 -6.59 2.16
N LEU A 110 25.32 -7.49 1.24
CA LEU A 110 25.56 -8.94 1.42
C LEU A 110 27.05 -9.29 1.54
N ASP A 111 27.94 -8.55 0.88
CA ASP A 111 29.37 -8.75 1.03
C ASP A 111 29.85 -8.41 2.45
N ALA A 112 29.27 -7.38 3.06
CA ALA A 112 29.53 -7.05 4.44
C ALA A 112 29.00 -8.12 5.42
N VAL A 113 27.85 -8.73 5.11
CA VAL A 113 27.32 -9.87 5.87
C VAL A 113 28.31 -11.05 5.80
N VAL A 114 28.79 -11.38 4.61
CA VAL A 114 29.79 -12.46 4.38
C VAL A 114 31.08 -12.15 5.12
N HIS A 115 31.57 -10.91 5.05
CA HIS A 115 32.76 -10.48 5.79
C HIS A 115 32.57 -10.71 7.29
N ASN A 116 31.46 -10.27 7.86
CA ASN A 116 31.14 -10.45 9.28
C ASN A 116 31.04 -11.94 9.66
N PHE A 117 30.34 -12.73 8.83
CA PHE A 117 30.23 -14.17 9.01
C PHE A 117 31.62 -14.84 9.08
N ASN A 118 32.48 -14.54 8.11
CA ASN A 118 33.83 -15.09 8.05
C ASN A 118 34.70 -14.61 9.24
N TYR A 119 34.53 -13.35 9.66
CA TYR A 119 35.23 -12.83 10.83
C TYR A 119 34.86 -13.62 12.10
N TYR A 120 33.58 -13.85 12.34
CA TYR A 120 33.16 -14.67 13.49
C TYR A 120 33.62 -16.12 13.35
N ARG A 121 33.52 -16.71 12.17
CA ARG A 121 34.00 -18.05 11.88
C ARG A 121 35.50 -18.19 12.22
N SER A 122 36.31 -17.20 11.90
CA SER A 122 37.75 -17.21 12.17
C SER A 122 38.12 -17.19 13.66
N LYS A 123 37.18 -16.81 14.53
CA LYS A 123 37.38 -16.79 16.01
C LYS A 123 36.95 -18.10 16.66
N LEU A 124 36.29 -19.00 15.91
CA LEU A 124 35.81 -20.26 16.46
C LEU A 124 36.79 -21.39 16.21
N LYS A 125 36.73 -22.43 17.03
CA LYS A 125 37.45 -23.66 16.81
C LYS A 125 36.88 -24.39 15.58
N PRO A 126 37.67 -25.20 14.85
CA PRO A 126 37.21 -25.86 13.61
C PRO A 126 35.95 -26.74 13.80
N GLU A 127 35.78 -27.34 14.97
CA GLU A 127 34.67 -28.21 15.32
C GLU A 127 33.39 -27.46 15.72
N THR A 128 33.48 -26.12 15.92
CA THR A 128 32.33 -25.33 16.38
C THR A 128 31.38 -25.04 15.22
N LYS A 129 30.10 -25.38 15.39
CA LYS A 129 29.04 -25.10 14.43
C LYS A 129 28.48 -23.69 14.60
N MET A 130 28.21 -23.04 13.48
CA MET A 130 27.57 -21.72 13.46
C MET A 130 26.12 -21.85 13.04
N VAL A 131 25.23 -21.21 13.82
CA VAL A 131 23.83 -21.07 13.52
C VAL A 131 23.54 -19.62 13.21
N CYS A 132 23.03 -19.32 12.02
CA CYS A 132 22.64 -17.99 11.64
C CYS A 132 21.12 -17.83 11.71
N MET A 133 20.65 -16.81 12.43
CA MET A 133 19.23 -16.54 12.60
C MET A 133 18.72 -15.68 11.43
N VAL A 134 17.71 -16.17 10.70
CA VAL A 134 17.10 -15.49 9.54
C VAL A 134 15.60 -15.26 9.70
N LYS A 135 15.07 -15.40 10.93
CA LYS A 135 13.67 -15.20 11.26
C LYS A 135 13.18 -13.78 10.93
N ALA A 136 11.84 -13.60 10.91
CA ALA A 136 11.16 -12.31 10.69
C ALA A 136 11.66 -11.63 9.40
N PHE A 137 11.60 -12.36 8.29
CA PHE A 137 12.06 -11.87 6.99
C PHE A 137 13.52 -11.35 7.03
N GLY A 138 14.41 -12.11 7.68
CA GLY A 138 15.81 -11.70 7.87
C GLY A 138 15.94 -10.40 8.68
N TYR A 139 15.05 -10.18 9.66
CA TYR A 139 14.92 -8.92 10.40
C TYR A 139 14.61 -7.71 9.50
N GLY A 140 13.87 -7.94 8.42
CA GLY A 140 13.53 -6.93 7.42
C GLY A 140 14.55 -6.77 6.29
N ALA A 141 15.61 -7.58 6.28
CA ALA A 141 16.68 -7.53 5.27
C ALA A 141 16.42 -8.41 4.03
N GLY A 142 15.32 -9.18 4.02
CA GLY A 142 15.04 -10.21 3.03
C GLY A 142 15.52 -11.59 3.51
N SER A 143 14.59 -12.56 3.64
CA SER A 143 14.94 -13.89 4.14
C SER A 143 15.70 -14.70 3.11
N TYR A 144 15.22 -14.72 1.87
CA TYR A 144 15.77 -15.58 0.83
C TYR A 144 17.22 -15.22 0.45
N GLU A 145 17.47 -13.96 0.11
CA GLU A 145 18.81 -13.50 -0.31
C GLU A 145 19.84 -13.66 0.79
N LEU A 146 19.45 -13.34 2.04
CA LEU A 146 20.31 -13.49 3.20
C LEU A 146 20.60 -14.97 3.49
N ALA A 147 19.58 -15.82 3.52
CA ALA A 147 19.71 -17.26 3.77
C ALA A 147 20.56 -17.94 2.70
N LYS A 148 20.29 -17.64 1.42
CA LYS A 148 21.06 -18.18 0.29
C LYS A 148 22.53 -17.77 0.36
N THR A 149 22.81 -16.49 0.63
CA THR A 149 24.20 -16.00 0.78
C THR A 149 24.93 -16.73 1.90
N LEU A 150 24.30 -16.87 3.07
CA LEU A 150 24.92 -17.60 4.19
C LEU A 150 25.11 -19.08 3.88
N GLN A 151 24.17 -19.73 3.17
CA GLN A 151 24.30 -21.13 2.73
C GLN A 151 25.44 -21.31 1.75
N GLU A 152 25.60 -20.44 0.75
CA GLU A 152 26.71 -20.47 -0.23
C GLU A 152 28.07 -20.31 0.45
N HIS A 153 28.11 -19.59 1.58
CA HIS A 153 29.31 -19.42 2.41
C HIS A 153 29.44 -20.46 3.53
N ARG A 154 28.71 -21.59 3.39
CA ARG A 154 28.81 -22.78 4.26
C ARG A 154 28.46 -22.51 5.72
N CYS A 155 27.40 -21.73 5.97
CA CYS A 155 26.77 -21.69 7.28
C CYS A 155 26.30 -23.10 7.65
N ASP A 156 26.56 -23.55 8.87
CA ASP A 156 26.21 -24.92 9.28
C ASP A 156 24.70 -25.09 9.45
N TYR A 157 24.01 -24.09 9.98
CA TYR A 157 22.57 -24.09 10.20
C TYR A 157 21.99 -22.69 10.02
N LEU A 158 20.81 -22.63 9.43
CA LEU A 158 19.93 -21.47 9.45
C LEU A 158 18.82 -21.70 10.49
N ALA A 159 18.45 -20.68 11.21
CA ALA A 159 17.39 -20.75 12.22
C ALA A 159 16.28 -19.76 11.93
N VAL A 160 15.05 -20.23 12.05
CA VAL A 160 13.80 -19.46 11.90
C VAL A 160 12.99 -19.53 13.19
N ALA A 161 11.96 -18.71 13.34
CA ALA A 161 11.09 -18.74 14.52
C ALA A 161 10.01 -19.80 14.42
N VAL A 162 9.47 -20.04 13.22
CA VAL A 162 8.42 -21.03 12.92
C VAL A 162 8.76 -21.78 11.63
N ALA A 163 8.19 -22.97 11.45
CA ALA A 163 8.49 -23.84 10.32
C ALA A 163 8.18 -23.17 8.97
N ASP A 164 7.07 -22.45 8.89
CA ASP A 164 6.60 -21.80 7.66
C ASP A 164 7.62 -20.77 7.10
N GLU A 165 8.42 -20.12 7.98
CA GLU A 165 9.51 -19.24 7.54
C GLU A 165 10.68 -19.97 6.90
N GLY A 166 10.78 -21.27 7.08
CA GLY A 166 11.85 -22.11 6.55
C GLY A 166 11.50 -22.83 5.24
N GLU A 167 10.26 -22.71 4.79
CA GLU A 167 9.76 -23.32 3.55
C GLU A 167 9.84 -22.38 2.33
N GLU A 168 10.08 -21.08 2.54
CA GLU A 168 10.29 -20.08 1.48
C GLU A 168 11.71 -20.19 0.87
#